data_b0888d61e0841741f70d46e893b2b5c8
#
_entry.id   b0888d61e0841741f70d46e893b2b5c8
#
_cell.length_a   1.000
_cell.length_b   1.000
_cell.length_c   1.000
_cell.angle_alpha   90.00
_cell.angle_beta   90.00
_cell.angle_gamma   90.00
#
_symmetry.space_group_name_H-M   'P 1'
#
loop_
_entity.id
_entity.type
_entity.pdbx_description
1 polymer ?
#
loop_
_entity_poly.entity_id
_entity_poly.type
_entity_poly.pdbx_seq_one_letter_code
_entity_poly.pdbx_strand_id
1 'polypeptide(L)'
;MGKLLPITNYPIPLFGVYRLEEVRKMEITAKAQRTPRSETEVVAYLRSPIAIRERCEQIFTMAVAGKSNHFACDLDQLGQVADYVIAVMREQYPDLQIPFHSRWRHFEAGGVPRLALLDQKLAEMTPIQKAAAKFDLAIISVLLDAGAGDRWHFYEKETQMGFQRSEGLAVASYHMFCQGLFASDPHQPLQADAQKLQQLTEKELADGFGATTENPLVGIAGRSQLLQKLSHLLLASPQIFGEQNPRPGNLVNYLLKKEKNNQLAAATVLSAVLEGLSDIWPGRLEIAGSNLGDVWFHPAVSDDGLVPFHKLSQWLSYSLLEPLQELGIEIINLDALTGLPEYRNGGLCLDLGLLKAKHPDICSQPQSVASEVIVEWRALTVILLDQIAATVRKKLGMSNEELPLVKILQGGTWTAGRKIAAQLRTGGIPPIQIESDGTVF
;
A
#
# COMPACT_ATOMS: atom_id res chain seq x y z
N MET A 1 19.48 16.24 -24.52
CA MET A 1 20.48 15.36 -23.88
C MET A 1 20.72 15.89 -22.48
N GLY A 2 19.83 15.53 -21.54
CA GLY A 2 19.94 15.84 -20.11
C GLY A 2 20.70 14.71 -19.42
N LYS A 3 21.85 15.02 -18.83
CA LYS A 3 22.64 14.08 -18.06
C LYS A 3 21.88 13.73 -16.78
N LEU A 4 21.48 12.46 -16.64
CA LEU A 4 21.10 11.88 -15.37
C LEU A 4 22.30 11.97 -14.42
N LEU A 5 22.11 12.69 -13.31
CA LEU A 5 23.09 12.70 -12.22
C LEU A 5 23.12 11.30 -11.59
N PRO A 6 24.30 10.79 -11.20
CA PRO A 6 24.42 9.48 -10.59
C PRO A 6 23.72 9.48 -9.23
N ILE A 7 22.92 8.44 -8.98
CA ILE A 7 22.37 8.14 -7.66
C ILE A 7 23.57 7.86 -6.75
N THR A 8 23.92 8.83 -5.92
CA THR A 8 24.93 8.63 -4.88
C THR A 8 24.37 7.61 -3.89
N ASN A 9 25.07 6.48 -3.76
CA ASN A 9 24.84 5.50 -2.70
C ASN A 9 25.06 6.18 -1.34
N TYR A 10 24.00 6.71 -0.74
CA TYR A 10 24.02 7.00 0.68
C TYR A 10 23.86 5.65 1.41
N PRO A 11 24.76 5.33 2.34
CA PRO A 11 24.52 4.17 3.21
C PRO A 11 23.23 4.43 3.98
N ILE A 12 22.22 3.58 3.74
CA ILE A 12 21.01 3.52 4.58
C ILE A 12 21.56 3.21 5.98
N PRO A 13 21.30 4.06 7.00
CA PRO A 13 21.74 3.71 8.34
C PRO A 13 21.07 2.39 8.73
N LEU A 14 21.87 1.42 9.10
CA LEU A 14 21.43 0.14 9.65
C LEU A 14 20.46 0.45 10.79
N PHE A 15 19.19 0.07 10.61
CA PHE A 15 18.10 0.33 11.52
C PHE A 15 18.39 -0.28 12.89
N GLY A 16 18.92 0.52 13.80
CA GLY A 16 19.03 0.20 15.22
C GLY A 16 17.78 0.63 15.97
N VAL A 17 17.46 -0.06 17.05
CA VAL A 17 16.47 0.42 18.03
C VAL A 17 17.01 1.71 18.64
N TYR A 18 16.42 2.86 18.30
CA TYR A 18 16.90 4.16 18.78
C TYR A 18 16.72 4.29 20.29
N ARG A 19 17.80 4.67 21.00
CA ARG A 19 17.73 5.16 22.37
C ARG A 19 17.56 6.69 22.35
N LEU A 20 16.92 7.25 23.38
CA LEU A 20 16.67 8.70 23.54
C LEU A 20 17.90 9.58 23.32
N GLU A 21 19.11 9.09 23.62
CA GLU A 21 20.37 9.81 23.40
C GLU A 21 20.79 9.88 21.92
N GLU A 22 20.40 8.91 21.11
CA GLU A 22 20.70 8.87 19.67
C GLU A 22 19.78 9.81 18.90
N VAL A 23 18.50 9.92 19.32
CA VAL A 23 17.54 10.87 18.77
C VAL A 23 18.02 12.32 18.96
N ARG A 24 18.59 12.65 20.12
CA ARG A 24 19.18 13.99 20.39
C ARG A 24 20.38 14.32 19.50
N LYS A 25 21.18 13.33 19.09
CA LYS A 25 22.31 13.55 18.17
C LYS A 25 21.85 13.80 16.73
N MET A 26 20.72 13.22 16.31
CA MET A 26 20.14 13.46 14.98
C MET A 26 19.61 14.90 14.82
N GLU A 27 19.08 15.54 15.87
CA GLU A 27 18.67 16.94 15.83
C GLU A 27 19.81 17.91 15.45
N ILE A 28 21.06 17.56 15.76
CA ILE A 28 22.23 18.41 15.49
C ILE A 28 22.71 18.27 14.04
N THR A 29 22.49 17.13 13.39
CA THR A 29 23.01 16.84 12.04
C THR A 29 22.04 17.30 10.92
N ALA A 30 20.76 17.51 11.23
CA ALA A 30 19.71 17.88 10.26
C ALA A 30 19.78 19.33 9.77
N LYS A 31 20.62 20.19 10.33
CA LYS A 31 20.80 21.60 9.93
C LYS A 31 21.87 21.85 8.87
N ALA A 32 22.23 20.86 8.06
CA ALA A 32 23.00 21.13 6.86
C ALA A 32 22.14 21.96 5.89
N GLN A 33 22.60 23.13 5.49
CA GLN A 33 21.97 24.02 4.53
C GLN A 33 21.71 23.25 3.22
N ARG A 34 20.48 22.80 3.00
CA ARG A 34 20.07 22.25 1.72
C ARG A 34 19.82 23.41 0.76
N THR A 35 20.40 23.37 -0.43
CA THR A 35 20.05 24.28 -1.53
C THR A 35 18.54 24.13 -1.80
N PRO A 36 17.79 25.23 -2.01
CA PRO A 36 16.37 25.13 -2.35
C PRO A 36 16.19 24.23 -3.58
N ARG A 37 15.33 23.21 -3.46
CA ARG A 37 14.96 22.33 -4.57
C ARG A 37 14.06 23.11 -5.54
N SER A 38 14.19 22.86 -6.84
CA SER A 38 13.18 23.28 -7.81
C SER A 38 11.87 22.54 -7.55
N GLU A 39 10.74 23.10 -8.01
CA GLU A 39 9.42 22.45 -7.86
C GLU A 39 9.42 21.01 -8.41
N THR A 40 10.06 20.79 -9.57
CA THR A 40 10.20 19.46 -10.17
C THR A 40 11.00 18.51 -9.28
N GLU A 41 12.08 18.99 -8.63
CA GLU A 41 12.87 18.20 -7.70
C GLU A 41 12.09 17.90 -6.41
N VAL A 42 11.24 18.83 -5.96
CA VAL A 42 10.33 18.60 -4.82
C VAL A 42 9.33 17.50 -5.15
N VAL A 43 8.69 17.54 -6.31
CA VAL A 43 7.75 16.49 -6.76
C VAL A 43 8.46 15.14 -6.84
N ALA A 44 9.63 15.08 -7.47
CA ALA A 44 10.40 13.84 -7.58
C ALA A 44 10.81 13.28 -6.22
N TYR A 45 11.22 14.16 -5.30
CA TYR A 45 11.53 13.76 -3.92
C TYR A 45 10.31 13.22 -3.18
N LEU A 46 9.17 13.95 -3.18
CA LEU A 46 7.95 13.53 -2.50
C LEU A 46 7.38 12.21 -3.06
N ARG A 47 7.67 11.86 -4.31
CA ARG A 47 7.33 10.59 -4.95
C ARG A 47 8.35 9.48 -4.69
N SER A 48 9.22 9.61 -3.70
CA SER A 48 10.23 8.61 -3.35
C SER A 48 9.94 7.95 -1.99
N PRO A 49 10.28 6.65 -1.80
CA PRO A 49 10.15 6.00 -0.49
C PRO A 49 11.05 6.62 0.58
N ILE A 50 12.15 7.26 0.18
CA ILE A 50 13.05 7.98 1.09
C ILE A 50 12.31 9.17 1.74
N ALA A 51 11.58 9.95 0.93
CA ALA A 51 10.82 11.09 1.44
C ALA A 51 9.78 10.67 2.48
N ILE A 52 9.15 9.50 2.31
CA ILE A 52 8.16 9.00 3.26
C ILE A 52 8.81 8.84 4.64
N ARG A 53 9.94 8.11 4.74
CA ARG A 53 10.63 7.92 6.01
C ARG A 53 11.19 9.23 6.58
N GLU A 54 11.89 10.03 5.77
CA GLU A 54 12.50 11.28 6.24
C GLU A 54 11.46 12.25 6.83
N ARG A 55 10.26 12.35 6.21
CA ARG A 55 9.21 13.24 6.68
C ARG A 55 8.47 12.67 7.90
N CYS A 56 8.20 11.37 7.91
CA CYS A 56 7.62 10.69 9.06
C CYS A 56 8.56 10.72 10.28
N GLU A 57 9.88 10.59 10.08
CA GLU A 57 10.90 10.65 11.14
C GLU A 57 10.93 12.01 11.84
N GLN A 58 10.70 13.11 11.11
CA GLN A 58 10.61 14.45 11.74
C GLN A 58 9.46 14.51 12.75
N ILE A 59 8.30 13.96 12.38
CA ILE A 59 7.11 13.90 13.24
C ILE A 59 7.36 12.94 14.42
N PHE A 60 7.96 11.79 14.15
CA PHE A 60 8.30 10.82 15.19
C PHE A 60 9.29 11.40 16.21
N THR A 61 10.34 12.07 15.76
CA THR A 61 11.32 12.75 16.62
C THR A 61 10.64 13.79 17.53
N MET A 62 9.71 14.57 16.98
CA MET A 62 8.92 15.52 17.76
C MET A 62 8.06 14.80 18.82
N ALA A 63 7.40 13.70 18.46
CA ALA A 63 6.53 12.96 19.37
C ALA A 63 7.32 12.31 20.52
N VAL A 64 8.47 11.68 20.22
CA VAL A 64 9.35 11.07 21.22
C VAL A 64 9.95 12.14 22.15
N ALA A 65 10.23 13.35 21.66
CA ALA A 65 10.63 14.49 22.47
C ALA A 65 9.51 15.07 23.35
N GLY A 66 8.29 14.52 23.30
CA GLY A 66 7.12 14.99 24.05
C GLY A 66 6.46 16.25 23.49
N LYS A 67 6.91 16.73 22.33
CA LYS A 67 6.45 17.98 21.70
C LYS A 67 5.23 17.83 20.80
N SER A 68 4.76 16.60 20.52
CA SER A 68 3.51 16.37 19.79
C SER A 68 2.31 16.86 20.58
N ASN A 69 1.33 17.43 19.89
CA ASN A 69 0.06 17.84 20.49
C ASN A 69 -0.92 16.67 20.64
N HIS A 70 -0.83 15.64 19.80
CA HIS A 70 -1.87 14.62 19.66
C HIS A 70 -1.52 13.29 20.29
N PHE A 71 -0.25 12.86 20.18
CA PHE A 71 0.17 11.54 20.66
C PHE A 71 1.40 11.60 21.54
N ALA A 72 1.52 10.63 22.43
CA ALA A 72 2.72 10.30 23.18
C ALA A 72 3.21 8.89 22.77
N CYS A 73 4.52 8.75 22.54
CA CYS A 73 5.17 7.47 22.28
C CYS A 73 5.69 6.85 23.58
N ASP A 74 5.38 5.58 23.83
CA ASP A 74 5.90 4.79 24.94
C ASP A 74 6.75 3.64 24.36
N LEU A 75 8.01 3.93 24.05
CA LEU A 75 8.89 2.97 23.40
C LEU A 75 9.29 1.79 24.30
N ASP A 76 9.06 1.87 25.61
CA ASP A 76 9.26 0.74 26.53
C ASP A 76 8.30 -0.42 26.21
N GLN A 77 7.15 -0.14 25.58
CA GLN A 77 6.19 -1.16 25.13
C GLN A 77 6.64 -1.93 23.89
N LEU A 78 7.68 -1.48 23.18
CA LEU A 78 8.10 -2.05 21.90
C LEU A 78 8.41 -3.55 22.00
N GLY A 79 9.05 -3.96 23.11
CA GLY A 79 9.36 -5.36 23.37
C GLY A 79 8.11 -6.24 23.49
N GLN A 80 7.09 -5.76 24.20
CA GLN A 80 5.81 -6.45 24.38
C GLN A 80 5.00 -6.50 23.07
N VAL A 81 4.97 -5.40 22.33
CA VAL A 81 4.31 -5.35 21.00
C VAL A 81 4.95 -6.36 20.06
N ALA A 82 6.28 -6.43 20.01
CA ALA A 82 6.99 -7.40 19.17
C ALA A 82 6.69 -8.85 19.59
N ASP A 83 6.59 -9.15 20.89
CA ASP A 83 6.20 -10.48 21.37
C ASP A 83 4.78 -10.86 20.94
N TYR A 84 3.83 -9.92 21.03
CA TYR A 84 2.47 -10.14 20.54
C TYR A 84 2.44 -10.39 19.03
N VAL A 85 3.17 -9.60 18.26
CA VAL A 85 3.30 -9.77 16.79
C VAL A 85 3.90 -11.14 16.46
N ILE A 86 4.98 -11.56 17.14
CA ILE A 86 5.61 -12.89 16.94
C ILE A 86 4.64 -14.01 17.27
N ALA A 87 3.87 -13.88 18.36
CA ALA A 87 2.88 -14.88 18.72
C ALA A 87 1.81 -15.05 17.62
N VAL A 88 1.33 -13.94 17.07
CA VAL A 88 0.36 -13.96 15.95
C VAL A 88 1.00 -14.54 14.67
N MET A 89 2.26 -14.20 14.37
CA MET A 89 2.98 -14.76 13.22
C MET A 89 3.09 -16.28 13.34
N ARG A 90 3.49 -16.82 14.49
CA ARG A 90 3.64 -18.26 14.71
C ARG A 90 2.32 -19.02 14.75
N GLU A 91 1.23 -18.38 15.13
CA GLU A 91 -0.11 -18.97 15.10
C GLU A 91 -0.56 -19.23 13.65
N GLN A 92 -0.25 -18.33 12.73
CA GLN A 92 -0.66 -18.42 11.32
C GLN A 92 0.38 -19.12 10.44
N TYR A 93 1.66 -18.91 10.75
CA TYR A 93 2.81 -19.41 10.00
C TYR A 93 3.82 -20.03 10.98
N PRO A 94 3.59 -21.28 11.45
CA PRO A 94 4.45 -21.93 12.44
C PRO A 94 5.92 -22.05 12.03
N ASP A 95 6.16 -22.20 10.73
CA ASP A 95 7.48 -22.30 10.08
C ASP A 95 8.05 -20.95 9.62
N LEU A 96 7.32 -19.85 9.86
CA LEU A 96 7.63 -18.49 9.41
C LEU A 96 7.79 -18.33 7.88
N GLN A 97 7.28 -19.29 7.08
CA GLN A 97 7.19 -19.12 5.63
C GLN A 97 6.01 -18.20 5.28
N ILE A 98 6.25 -16.91 5.48
CA ILE A 98 5.22 -15.87 5.35
C ILE A 98 5.26 -15.30 3.93
N PRO A 99 4.15 -15.26 3.19
CA PRO A 99 4.07 -14.59 1.90
C PRO A 99 4.09 -13.07 2.07
N PHE A 100 4.25 -12.34 0.97
CA PHE A 100 4.18 -10.89 0.99
C PHE A 100 2.78 -10.39 1.34
N HIS A 101 2.70 -9.26 2.04
CA HIS A 101 1.46 -8.53 2.27
C HIS A 101 1.02 -7.84 0.98
N SER A 102 0.16 -8.52 0.22
CA SER A 102 -0.22 -8.11 -1.13
C SER A 102 -1.68 -8.43 -1.42
N ARG A 103 -2.18 -7.92 -2.54
CA ARG A 103 -3.54 -8.20 -3.02
C ARG A 103 -3.79 -9.68 -3.26
N TRP A 104 -2.75 -10.45 -3.57
CA TRP A 104 -2.83 -11.90 -3.83
C TRP A 104 -3.43 -12.67 -2.67
N ARG A 105 -3.16 -12.27 -1.42
CA ARG A 105 -3.72 -12.93 -0.21
C ARG A 105 -5.24 -12.82 -0.14
N HIS A 106 -5.79 -11.71 -0.61
CA HIS A 106 -7.23 -11.51 -0.62
C HIS A 106 -7.95 -12.35 -1.68
N PHE A 107 -7.29 -12.69 -2.80
CA PHE A 107 -7.88 -13.60 -3.78
C PHE A 107 -8.05 -15.02 -3.23
N GLU A 108 -7.27 -15.44 -2.26
CA GLU A 108 -7.37 -16.75 -1.62
C GLU A 108 -8.25 -16.75 -0.35
N ALA A 109 -9.05 -15.71 -0.16
CA ALA A 109 -10.00 -15.64 0.96
C ALA A 109 -10.89 -16.89 1.01
N GLY A 110 -11.14 -17.39 2.22
CA GLY A 110 -11.89 -18.63 2.44
C GLY A 110 -11.10 -19.90 2.16
N GLY A 111 -9.78 -19.81 1.91
CA GLY A 111 -8.92 -20.99 1.61
C GLY A 111 -9.14 -21.57 0.21
N VAL A 112 -9.78 -20.82 -0.68
CA VAL A 112 -10.03 -21.26 -2.07
C VAL A 112 -8.80 -20.97 -2.93
N PRO A 113 -8.22 -21.97 -3.67
CA PRO A 113 -6.96 -21.81 -4.40
C PRO A 113 -7.16 -21.07 -5.74
N ARG A 114 -7.69 -19.83 -5.71
CA ARG A 114 -8.01 -19.07 -6.94
C ARG A 114 -6.76 -18.68 -7.73
N LEU A 115 -5.61 -18.56 -7.06
CA LEU A 115 -4.34 -18.30 -7.76
C LEU A 115 -3.92 -19.50 -8.62
N ALA A 116 -4.04 -20.71 -8.09
CA ALA A 116 -3.77 -21.93 -8.88
C ALA A 116 -4.76 -22.08 -10.07
N LEU A 117 -6.03 -21.70 -9.88
CA LEU A 117 -7.02 -21.68 -10.96
C LEU A 117 -6.68 -20.59 -12.00
N LEU A 118 -6.18 -19.45 -11.59
CA LEU A 118 -5.69 -18.41 -12.51
C LEU A 118 -4.51 -18.93 -13.34
N ASP A 119 -3.53 -19.55 -12.69
CA ASP A 119 -2.35 -20.10 -13.37
C ASP A 119 -2.72 -21.16 -14.40
N GLN A 120 -3.72 -21.99 -14.12
CA GLN A 120 -4.28 -22.94 -15.11
C GLN A 120 -4.89 -22.21 -16.31
N LYS A 121 -5.64 -21.14 -16.10
CA LYS A 121 -6.22 -20.34 -17.19
C LYS A 121 -5.15 -19.63 -18.03
N LEU A 122 -4.03 -19.28 -17.43
CA LEU A 122 -2.91 -18.62 -18.09
C LEU A 122 -1.89 -19.63 -18.68
N ALA A 123 -2.11 -20.95 -18.60
CA ALA A 123 -1.10 -21.96 -18.88
C ALA A 123 -0.44 -21.81 -20.26
N GLU A 124 -1.23 -21.51 -21.29
CA GLU A 124 -0.79 -21.38 -22.69
C GLU A 124 -0.06 -20.05 -22.98
N MET A 125 -0.06 -19.10 -22.05
CA MET A 125 0.59 -17.80 -22.22
C MET A 125 2.11 -17.91 -21.97
N THR A 126 2.89 -17.08 -22.65
CA THR A 126 4.32 -16.90 -22.33
C THR A 126 4.51 -16.32 -20.92
N PRO A 127 5.67 -16.51 -20.28
CA PRO A 127 5.91 -15.96 -18.94
C PRO A 127 5.61 -14.46 -18.81
N ILE A 128 6.01 -13.67 -19.82
CA ILE A 128 5.74 -12.21 -19.83
C ILE A 128 4.24 -11.91 -19.93
N GLN A 129 3.51 -12.68 -20.77
CA GLN A 129 2.06 -12.51 -20.89
C GLN A 129 1.34 -12.89 -19.58
N LYS A 130 1.79 -13.94 -18.89
CA LYS A 130 1.27 -14.32 -17.55
C LYS A 130 1.48 -13.21 -16.55
N ALA A 131 2.68 -12.66 -16.47
CA ALA A 131 2.98 -11.56 -15.59
C ALA A 131 2.14 -10.30 -15.92
N ALA A 132 1.99 -9.98 -17.21
CA ALA A 132 1.15 -8.87 -17.65
C ALA A 132 -0.33 -9.08 -17.26
N ALA A 133 -0.89 -10.27 -17.43
CA ALA A 133 -2.25 -10.59 -17.00
C ALA A 133 -2.41 -10.49 -15.47
N LYS A 134 -1.42 -10.96 -14.71
CA LYS A 134 -1.38 -10.80 -13.25
C LYS A 134 -1.28 -9.33 -12.83
N PHE A 135 -0.50 -8.51 -13.52
CA PHE A 135 -0.44 -7.07 -13.28
C PHE A 135 -1.79 -6.40 -13.55
N ASP A 136 -2.46 -6.73 -14.66
CA ASP A 136 -3.80 -6.21 -14.94
C ASP A 136 -4.76 -6.53 -13.80
N LEU A 137 -4.84 -7.80 -13.40
CA LEU A 137 -5.70 -8.21 -12.29
C LEU A 137 -5.36 -7.48 -10.99
N ALA A 138 -4.09 -7.42 -10.61
CA ALA A 138 -3.67 -6.78 -9.37
C ALA A 138 -3.99 -5.28 -9.37
N ILE A 139 -3.66 -4.56 -10.46
CA ILE A 139 -3.89 -3.12 -10.58
C ILE A 139 -5.39 -2.82 -10.55
N ILE A 140 -6.20 -3.49 -11.38
CA ILE A 140 -7.66 -3.31 -11.40
C ILE A 140 -8.26 -3.61 -10.03
N SER A 141 -7.86 -4.73 -9.42
CA SER A 141 -8.43 -5.15 -8.12
C SER A 141 -8.07 -4.21 -6.99
N VAL A 142 -6.84 -3.66 -6.96
CA VAL A 142 -6.43 -2.65 -5.96
C VAL A 142 -7.19 -1.34 -6.17
N LEU A 143 -7.38 -0.89 -7.41
CA LEU A 143 -8.15 0.32 -7.71
C LEU A 143 -9.63 0.19 -7.34
N LEU A 144 -10.18 -1.01 -7.42
CA LEU A 144 -11.57 -1.29 -7.02
C LEU A 144 -11.73 -1.48 -5.49
N ASP A 145 -10.63 -1.53 -4.73
CA ASP A 145 -10.65 -1.76 -3.29
C ASP A 145 -10.85 -0.46 -2.49
N ALA A 146 -11.99 0.18 -2.69
CA ALA A 146 -12.47 1.28 -1.86
C ALA A 146 -13.45 0.75 -0.80
N GLY A 147 -13.91 1.60 0.14
CA GLY A 147 -14.90 1.21 1.14
C GLY A 147 -16.14 0.57 0.52
N ALA A 148 -16.47 -0.65 0.94
CA ALA A 148 -17.61 -1.42 0.40
C ALA A 148 -18.96 -1.09 1.09
N GLY A 149 -18.91 -0.38 2.23
CA GLY A 149 -20.03 -0.26 3.14
C GLY A 149 -20.14 -1.49 4.04
N ASP A 150 -21.11 -1.47 4.94
CA ASP A 150 -21.30 -2.48 5.99
C ASP A 150 -22.29 -3.58 5.63
N ARG A 151 -23.13 -3.37 4.59
CA ARG A 151 -24.18 -4.29 4.17
C ARG A 151 -23.78 -5.16 3.00
N TRP A 152 -22.93 -4.68 2.10
CA TRP A 152 -22.57 -5.39 0.89
C TRP A 152 -21.76 -6.65 1.19
N HIS A 153 -22.06 -7.72 0.45
CA HIS A 153 -21.27 -8.94 0.38
C HIS A 153 -21.28 -9.53 -1.03
N PHE A 154 -20.17 -10.15 -1.42
CA PHE A 154 -20.08 -10.92 -2.65
C PHE A 154 -20.36 -12.39 -2.34
N TYR A 155 -21.30 -12.99 -3.05
CA TYR A 155 -21.60 -14.41 -2.93
C TYR A 155 -20.99 -15.17 -4.11
N GLU A 156 -19.99 -16.00 -3.81
CA GLU A 156 -19.33 -16.86 -4.79
C GLU A 156 -20.13 -18.15 -4.96
N LYS A 157 -20.73 -18.36 -6.13
CA LYS A 157 -21.65 -19.48 -6.40
C LYS A 157 -20.92 -20.83 -6.41
N GLU A 158 -19.68 -20.88 -6.88
CA GLU A 158 -18.85 -22.08 -7.02
C GLU A 158 -18.51 -22.71 -5.68
N THR A 159 -18.28 -21.89 -4.67
CA THR A 159 -17.93 -22.32 -3.30
C THR A 159 -19.06 -22.20 -2.30
N GLN A 160 -20.17 -21.53 -2.68
CA GLN A 160 -21.29 -21.17 -1.80
C GLN A 160 -20.88 -20.35 -0.59
N MET A 161 -19.80 -19.54 -0.74
CA MET A 161 -19.25 -18.70 0.33
C MET A 161 -19.59 -17.22 0.09
N GLY A 162 -19.82 -16.49 1.17
CA GLY A 162 -19.99 -15.04 1.18
C GLY A 162 -18.73 -14.34 1.67
N PHE A 163 -18.34 -13.27 0.98
CA PHE A 163 -17.18 -12.45 1.31
C PHE A 163 -17.57 -10.98 1.43
N GLN A 164 -16.93 -10.25 2.34
CA GLN A 164 -17.23 -8.85 2.61
C GLN A 164 -15.96 -8.00 2.56
N ARG A 165 -16.13 -6.68 2.55
CA ARG A 165 -15.02 -5.73 2.62
C ARG A 165 -13.96 -6.00 1.53
N SER A 166 -12.70 -5.79 1.83
CA SER A 166 -11.58 -5.94 0.90
C SER A 166 -11.46 -7.35 0.31
N GLU A 167 -11.74 -8.39 1.11
CA GLU A 167 -11.74 -9.80 0.65
C GLU A 167 -12.86 -10.03 -0.38
N GLY A 168 -14.08 -9.52 -0.12
CA GLY A 168 -15.20 -9.61 -1.07
C GLY A 168 -14.91 -8.85 -2.38
N LEU A 169 -14.35 -7.64 -2.29
CA LEU A 169 -13.95 -6.85 -3.47
C LEU A 169 -12.87 -7.57 -4.29
N ALA A 170 -11.93 -8.26 -3.63
CA ALA A 170 -10.92 -9.06 -4.31
C ALA A 170 -11.53 -10.23 -5.06
N VAL A 171 -12.33 -11.05 -4.38
CA VAL A 171 -12.95 -12.23 -4.99
C VAL A 171 -13.85 -11.83 -6.16
N ALA A 172 -14.67 -10.79 -6.00
CA ALA A 172 -15.51 -10.27 -7.08
C ALA A 172 -14.67 -9.79 -8.28
N SER A 173 -13.62 -8.99 -8.05
CA SER A 173 -12.75 -8.49 -9.14
C SER A 173 -11.99 -9.62 -9.84
N TYR A 174 -11.59 -10.68 -9.12
CA TYR A 174 -11.03 -11.89 -9.71
C TYR A 174 -12.02 -12.56 -10.69
N HIS A 175 -13.28 -12.74 -10.28
CA HIS A 175 -14.30 -13.32 -11.16
C HIS A 175 -14.57 -12.45 -12.37
N MET A 176 -14.73 -11.14 -12.18
CA MET A 176 -14.90 -10.18 -13.28
C MET A 176 -13.76 -10.26 -14.29
N PHE A 177 -12.51 -10.32 -13.81
CA PHE A 177 -11.33 -10.46 -14.66
C PHE A 177 -11.34 -11.80 -15.42
N CYS A 178 -11.58 -12.90 -14.73
CA CYS A 178 -11.62 -14.25 -15.36
C CYS A 178 -12.77 -14.41 -16.37
N GLN A 179 -13.82 -13.60 -16.27
CA GLN A 179 -14.95 -13.55 -17.21
C GLN A 179 -14.70 -12.58 -18.38
N GLY A 180 -13.58 -11.86 -18.40
CA GLY A 180 -13.22 -10.92 -19.46
C GLY A 180 -13.92 -9.57 -19.39
N LEU A 181 -14.47 -9.17 -18.23
CA LEU A 181 -15.20 -7.91 -18.10
C LEU A 181 -14.34 -6.68 -18.45
N PHE A 182 -13.02 -6.76 -18.30
CA PHE A 182 -12.09 -5.66 -18.51
C PHE A 182 -11.38 -5.72 -19.88
N ALA A 183 -11.68 -6.72 -20.71
CA ALA A 183 -11.07 -6.93 -22.01
C ALA A 183 -11.98 -6.47 -23.15
N SER A 184 -11.43 -5.76 -24.14
CA SER A 184 -12.14 -5.38 -25.36
C SER A 184 -12.18 -6.49 -26.41
N ASP A 185 -11.15 -7.39 -26.41
CA ASP A 185 -11.06 -8.53 -27.29
C ASP A 185 -11.60 -9.81 -26.60
N PRO A 186 -12.73 -10.39 -27.04
CA PRO A 186 -13.27 -11.61 -26.46
C PRO A 186 -12.37 -12.84 -26.65
N HIS A 187 -11.42 -12.81 -27.59
CA HIS A 187 -10.42 -13.86 -27.78
C HIS A 187 -9.23 -13.74 -26.82
N GLN A 188 -9.09 -12.61 -26.13
CA GLN A 188 -8.07 -12.36 -25.10
C GLN A 188 -8.74 -11.87 -23.80
N PRO A 189 -9.59 -12.69 -23.17
CA PRO A 189 -10.40 -12.23 -22.04
C PRO A 189 -9.59 -11.96 -20.76
N LEU A 190 -8.39 -12.54 -20.63
CA LEU A 190 -7.57 -12.44 -19.41
C LEU A 190 -6.61 -11.25 -19.46
N GLN A 191 -7.19 -10.07 -19.70
CA GLN A 191 -6.49 -8.77 -19.68
C GLN A 191 -7.45 -7.64 -19.24
N ALA A 192 -6.86 -6.48 -18.98
CA ALA A 192 -7.61 -5.23 -18.87
C ALA A 192 -6.97 -4.23 -19.85
N ASP A 193 -7.76 -3.61 -20.71
CA ASP A 193 -7.24 -2.68 -21.70
C ASP A 193 -7.99 -1.34 -21.70
N ALA A 194 -7.34 -0.30 -22.20
CA ALA A 194 -7.85 1.06 -22.20
C ALA A 194 -9.19 1.18 -22.91
N GLN A 195 -9.39 0.48 -24.02
CA GLN A 195 -10.62 0.55 -24.80
C GLN A 195 -11.82 0.07 -24.01
N LYS A 196 -11.71 -1.10 -23.34
CA LYS A 196 -12.82 -1.62 -22.52
C LYS A 196 -13.04 -0.79 -21.27
N LEU A 197 -11.96 -0.38 -20.59
CA LEU A 197 -12.07 0.43 -19.37
C LEU A 197 -12.76 1.79 -19.63
N GLN A 198 -12.57 2.39 -20.81
CA GLN A 198 -13.26 3.61 -21.19
C GLN A 198 -14.77 3.42 -21.37
N GLN A 199 -15.18 2.26 -21.83
CA GLN A 199 -16.57 1.93 -22.13
C GLN A 199 -17.32 1.28 -20.96
N LEU A 200 -16.58 0.95 -19.87
CA LEU A 200 -17.14 0.22 -18.74
C LEU A 200 -18.18 1.06 -18.01
N THR A 201 -19.38 0.52 -17.89
CA THR A 201 -20.53 1.18 -17.28
C THR A 201 -20.65 0.86 -15.78
N GLU A 202 -21.30 1.74 -15.04
CA GLU A 202 -21.66 1.49 -13.64
C GLU A 202 -22.50 0.22 -13.48
N LYS A 203 -23.39 -0.05 -14.46
CA LYS A 203 -24.23 -1.25 -14.45
C LYS A 203 -23.42 -2.52 -14.58
N GLU A 204 -22.46 -2.59 -15.51
CA GLU A 204 -21.59 -3.76 -15.67
C GLU A 204 -20.78 -4.02 -14.39
N LEU A 205 -20.28 -2.96 -13.74
CA LEU A 205 -19.58 -3.09 -12.46
C LEU A 205 -20.51 -3.56 -11.34
N ALA A 206 -21.71 -2.97 -11.23
CA ALA A 206 -22.68 -3.38 -10.23
C ALA A 206 -23.07 -4.86 -10.39
N ASP A 207 -23.35 -5.29 -11.63
CA ASP A 207 -23.64 -6.67 -11.95
C ASP A 207 -22.45 -7.60 -11.59
N GLY A 208 -21.21 -7.20 -11.91
CA GLY A 208 -20.01 -7.94 -11.58
C GLY A 208 -19.75 -8.08 -10.08
N PHE A 209 -20.12 -7.07 -9.30
CA PHE A 209 -20.06 -7.11 -7.84
C PHE A 209 -21.29 -7.80 -7.20
N GLY A 210 -22.30 -8.19 -7.97
CA GLY A 210 -23.54 -8.70 -7.41
C GLY A 210 -24.26 -7.65 -6.55
N ALA A 211 -24.08 -6.36 -6.88
CA ALA A 211 -24.68 -5.26 -6.14
C ALA A 211 -26.14 -5.07 -6.60
N THR A 212 -27.05 -5.00 -5.63
CA THR A 212 -28.50 -4.76 -5.85
C THR A 212 -29.00 -3.76 -4.82
N THR A 213 -30.29 -3.44 -4.89
CA THR A 213 -30.98 -2.60 -3.89
C THR A 213 -30.91 -3.23 -2.48
N GLU A 214 -31.00 -4.56 -2.42
CA GLU A 214 -30.96 -5.35 -1.17
C GLU A 214 -29.52 -5.59 -0.69
N ASN A 215 -28.55 -5.58 -1.62
CA ASN A 215 -27.12 -5.79 -1.37
C ASN A 215 -26.29 -4.61 -1.91
N PRO A 216 -26.47 -3.39 -1.38
CA PRO A 216 -25.91 -2.17 -1.97
C PRO A 216 -24.40 -2.05 -1.72
N LEU A 217 -23.62 -1.96 -2.80
CA LEU A 217 -22.20 -1.61 -2.75
C LEU A 217 -22.05 -0.09 -2.82
N VAL A 218 -21.39 0.49 -1.80
CA VAL A 218 -21.10 1.92 -1.77
C VAL A 218 -20.05 2.26 -2.82
N GLY A 219 -20.21 3.38 -3.54
CA GLY A 219 -19.19 3.96 -4.40
C GLY A 219 -19.00 3.29 -5.78
N ILE A 220 -20.03 2.68 -6.35
CA ILE A 220 -19.99 2.12 -7.73
C ILE A 220 -19.60 3.19 -8.75
N ALA A 221 -20.24 4.37 -8.72
CA ALA A 221 -19.94 5.47 -9.62
C ALA A 221 -18.47 5.92 -9.53
N GLY A 222 -17.95 6.04 -8.31
CA GLY A 222 -16.54 6.40 -8.09
C GLY A 222 -15.57 5.35 -8.66
N ARG A 223 -15.88 4.07 -8.51
CA ARG A 223 -15.07 2.97 -9.11
C ARG A 223 -15.10 3.00 -10.63
N SER A 224 -16.29 3.23 -11.24
CA SER A 224 -16.40 3.38 -12.69
C SER A 224 -15.58 4.55 -13.21
N GLN A 225 -15.69 5.72 -12.57
CA GLN A 225 -14.92 6.90 -12.92
C GLN A 225 -13.41 6.68 -12.77
N LEU A 226 -12.99 5.94 -11.73
CA LEU A 226 -11.57 5.64 -11.50
C LEU A 226 -11.02 4.75 -12.62
N LEU A 227 -11.76 3.73 -13.08
CA LEU A 227 -11.34 2.89 -14.20
C LEU A 227 -11.34 3.66 -15.54
N GLN A 228 -12.29 4.58 -15.74
CA GLN A 228 -12.29 5.47 -16.91
C GLN A 228 -11.09 6.43 -16.89
N LYS A 229 -10.72 6.98 -15.72
CA LYS A 229 -9.49 7.77 -15.56
C LYS A 229 -8.24 6.93 -15.86
N LEU A 230 -8.21 5.68 -15.39
CA LEU A 230 -7.13 4.76 -15.74
C LEU A 230 -7.02 4.60 -17.27
N SER A 231 -8.12 4.38 -17.98
CA SER A 231 -8.11 4.31 -19.45
C SER A 231 -7.44 5.52 -20.07
N HIS A 232 -7.84 6.74 -19.70
CA HIS A 232 -7.26 7.97 -20.23
C HIS A 232 -5.75 8.05 -19.95
N LEU A 233 -5.32 7.66 -18.78
CA LEU A 233 -3.91 7.66 -18.39
C LEU A 233 -3.09 6.62 -19.17
N LEU A 234 -3.64 5.43 -19.41
CA LEU A 234 -3.00 4.40 -20.22
C LEU A 234 -2.75 4.90 -21.65
N LEU A 235 -3.72 5.61 -22.24
CA LEU A 235 -3.61 6.23 -23.56
C LEU A 235 -2.63 7.41 -23.59
N ALA A 236 -2.55 8.18 -22.53
CA ALA A 236 -1.67 9.34 -22.41
C ALA A 236 -0.20 8.99 -22.15
N SER A 237 0.08 7.73 -21.70
CA SER A 237 1.43 7.31 -21.31
C SER A 237 1.91 6.05 -22.08
N PRO A 238 1.97 6.10 -23.42
CA PRO A 238 2.31 4.95 -24.27
C PRO A 238 3.71 4.39 -24.00
N GLN A 239 4.64 5.22 -23.52
CA GLN A 239 5.99 4.81 -23.14
C GLN A 239 6.01 3.81 -21.96
N ILE A 240 4.96 3.81 -21.12
CA ILE A 240 4.80 2.90 -19.97
C ILE A 240 3.84 1.77 -20.32
N PHE A 241 2.70 2.09 -20.94
CA PHE A 241 1.57 1.18 -21.11
C PHE A 241 1.38 0.65 -22.52
N GLY A 242 2.29 1.01 -23.48
CA GLY A 242 2.26 0.55 -24.87
C GLY A 242 1.38 1.41 -25.79
N GLU A 243 1.68 1.38 -27.09
CA GLU A 243 1.00 2.20 -28.11
C GLU A 243 -0.20 1.50 -28.74
N GLN A 244 -0.07 0.20 -29.07
CA GLN A 244 -1.08 -0.53 -29.85
C GLN A 244 -2.21 -1.11 -28.98
N ASN A 245 -1.88 -1.61 -27.79
CA ASN A 245 -2.84 -2.14 -26.82
C ASN A 245 -2.46 -1.61 -25.44
N PRO A 246 -2.80 -0.35 -25.13
CA PRO A 246 -2.51 0.25 -23.82
C PRO A 246 -3.25 -0.49 -22.71
N ARG A 247 -2.47 -1.07 -21.77
CA ARG A 247 -3.01 -1.86 -20.64
C ARG A 247 -2.11 -1.74 -19.42
N PRO A 248 -2.67 -1.84 -18.20
CA PRO A 248 -1.88 -1.77 -16.97
C PRO A 248 -0.76 -2.81 -16.93
N GLY A 249 -1.02 -4.01 -17.46
CA GLY A 249 -0.06 -5.12 -17.52
C GLY A 249 1.22 -4.83 -18.30
N ASN A 250 1.20 -3.88 -19.23
CA ASN A 250 2.40 -3.48 -19.96
C ASN A 250 3.46 -2.79 -19.08
N LEU A 251 3.10 -2.38 -17.85
CA LEU A 251 4.06 -1.92 -16.85
C LEU A 251 5.16 -2.96 -16.59
N VAL A 252 4.89 -4.26 -16.78
CA VAL A 252 5.92 -5.32 -16.73
C VAL A 252 7.06 -5.02 -17.71
N ASN A 253 6.74 -4.72 -18.97
CA ASN A 253 7.75 -4.44 -19.98
C ASN A 253 8.56 -3.18 -19.67
N TYR A 254 7.91 -2.17 -19.08
CA TYR A 254 8.59 -0.95 -18.62
C TYR A 254 9.57 -1.24 -17.46
N LEU A 255 9.18 -2.10 -16.52
CA LEU A 255 10.03 -2.51 -15.41
C LEU A 255 11.20 -3.40 -15.85
N LEU A 256 10.98 -4.32 -16.80
CA LEU A 256 12.03 -5.18 -17.35
C LEU A 256 13.13 -4.38 -18.06
N LYS A 257 12.82 -3.19 -18.62
CA LYS A 257 13.84 -2.29 -19.17
C LYS A 257 14.72 -1.62 -18.10
N LYS A 258 14.27 -1.65 -16.83
CA LYS A 258 14.98 -1.03 -15.69
C LYS A 258 15.73 -2.06 -14.85
N GLU A 259 15.50 -3.37 -15.10
CA GLU A 259 16.23 -4.45 -14.42
C GLU A 259 17.72 -4.44 -14.81
N LYS A 260 18.57 -4.96 -13.92
CA LYS A 260 19.99 -5.14 -14.17
C LYS A 260 20.43 -6.48 -13.58
N ASN A 261 21.01 -7.35 -14.40
CA ASN A 261 21.51 -8.67 -13.98
C ASN A 261 20.43 -9.55 -13.31
N ASN A 262 19.22 -9.55 -13.83
CA ASN A 262 18.03 -10.19 -13.23
C ASN A 262 17.62 -9.63 -11.87
N GLN A 263 18.09 -8.44 -11.49
CA GLN A 263 17.75 -7.79 -10.23
C GLN A 263 16.93 -6.52 -10.47
N LEU A 264 15.92 -6.29 -9.64
CA LEU A 264 15.13 -5.06 -9.64
C LEU A 264 14.91 -4.59 -8.20
N ALA A 265 15.26 -3.33 -7.93
CA ALA A 265 15.01 -2.76 -6.61
C ALA A 265 13.50 -2.52 -6.40
N ALA A 266 12.99 -2.87 -5.23
CA ALA A 266 11.58 -2.64 -4.88
C ALA A 266 11.17 -1.16 -5.01
N ALA A 267 12.05 -0.23 -4.67
CA ALA A 267 11.84 1.21 -4.87
C ALA A 267 11.62 1.59 -6.35
N THR A 268 12.21 0.86 -7.31
CA THR A 268 12.00 1.08 -8.74
C THR A 268 10.57 0.72 -9.15
N VAL A 269 10.00 -0.32 -8.55
CA VAL A 269 8.60 -0.71 -8.77
C VAL A 269 7.66 0.38 -8.26
N LEU A 270 7.87 0.88 -7.04
CA LEU A 270 7.08 2.00 -6.51
C LEU A 270 7.22 3.26 -7.36
N SER A 271 8.43 3.61 -7.80
CA SER A 271 8.65 4.76 -8.68
C SER A 271 7.88 4.63 -9.98
N ALA A 272 7.88 3.43 -10.60
CA ALA A 272 7.13 3.18 -11.83
C ALA A 272 5.59 3.25 -11.61
N VAL A 273 5.11 2.74 -10.48
CA VAL A 273 3.69 2.87 -10.07
C VAL A 273 3.32 4.33 -9.89
N LEU A 274 4.13 5.12 -9.21
CA LEU A 274 3.88 6.55 -9.00
C LEU A 274 4.00 7.36 -10.29
N GLU A 275 4.97 7.04 -11.17
CA GLU A 275 5.12 7.67 -12.48
C GLU A 275 3.93 7.37 -13.38
N GLY A 276 3.48 6.12 -13.40
CA GLY A 276 2.43 5.66 -14.30
C GLY A 276 1.00 5.88 -13.79
N LEU A 277 0.76 5.94 -12.49
CA LEU A 277 -0.59 5.86 -11.92
C LEU A 277 -0.96 7.00 -10.95
N SER A 278 -0.05 7.95 -10.64
CA SER A 278 -0.35 9.00 -9.64
C SER A 278 -1.57 9.85 -9.99
N ASP A 279 -1.79 10.13 -11.27
CA ASP A 279 -2.84 11.05 -11.71
C ASP A 279 -4.25 10.42 -11.68
N ILE A 280 -4.36 9.14 -11.38
CA ILE A 280 -5.65 8.47 -11.15
C ILE A 280 -6.32 9.00 -9.88
N TRP A 281 -5.53 9.26 -8.84
CA TRP A 281 -6.05 9.63 -7.54
C TRP A 281 -6.56 11.07 -7.54
N PRO A 282 -7.64 11.38 -6.82
CA PRO A 282 -8.07 12.76 -6.66
C PRO A 282 -6.93 13.57 -6.02
N GLY A 283 -6.50 14.63 -6.72
CA GLY A 283 -5.50 15.57 -6.24
C GLY A 283 -6.06 16.43 -5.13
N ARG A 284 -5.35 16.49 -4.00
CA ARG A 284 -5.61 17.42 -2.91
C ARG A 284 -4.58 18.52 -2.86
N LEU A 285 -3.35 18.18 -3.26
CA LEU A 285 -2.21 19.08 -3.35
C LEU A 285 -1.55 18.92 -4.70
N GLU A 286 -1.18 20.04 -5.31
CA GLU A 286 -0.48 20.10 -6.59
C GLU A 286 0.75 20.99 -6.48
N ILE A 287 1.84 20.59 -7.11
CA ILE A 287 3.05 21.41 -7.30
C ILE A 287 3.41 21.37 -8.77
N ALA A 288 3.63 22.52 -9.38
CA ALA A 288 3.97 22.66 -10.80
C ALA A 288 3.00 21.91 -11.73
N GLY A 289 1.71 21.91 -11.44
CA GLY A 289 0.69 21.18 -12.21
C GLY A 289 0.72 19.64 -12.04
N SER A 290 1.56 19.13 -11.12
CA SER A 290 1.62 17.70 -10.79
C SER A 290 0.80 17.39 -9.55
N ASN A 291 -0.16 16.46 -9.67
CA ASN A 291 -0.90 15.92 -8.54
C ASN A 291 0.05 15.12 -7.64
N LEU A 292 0.05 15.43 -6.35
CA LEU A 292 0.90 14.74 -5.37
C LEU A 292 0.27 13.46 -4.80
N GLY A 293 -1.01 13.21 -5.02
CA GLY A 293 -1.71 12.01 -4.53
C GLY A 293 -1.82 11.97 -3.00
N ASP A 294 -1.34 10.90 -2.38
CA ASP A 294 -1.39 10.67 -0.93
C ASP A 294 -0.26 11.43 -0.19
N VAL A 295 -0.27 12.78 -0.33
CA VAL A 295 0.62 13.73 0.33
C VAL A 295 -0.23 14.71 1.13
N TRP A 296 0.20 15.03 2.36
CA TRP A 296 -0.57 15.80 3.32
C TRP A 296 0.30 16.87 3.98
N PHE A 297 -0.34 17.85 4.62
CA PHE A 297 0.36 18.88 5.36
C PHE A 297 0.46 18.53 6.85
N HIS A 298 1.64 18.76 7.45
CA HIS A 298 1.85 18.73 8.89
C HIS A 298 2.83 19.82 9.34
N PRO A 299 2.48 20.66 10.33
CA PRO A 299 3.27 21.84 10.69
C PRO A 299 4.65 21.51 11.31
N ALA A 300 4.83 20.31 11.83
CA ALA A 300 6.11 19.87 12.40
C ALA A 300 7.16 19.47 11.35
N VAL A 301 6.77 19.33 10.09
CA VAL A 301 7.70 19.01 9.02
C VAL A 301 8.36 20.27 8.49
N SER A 302 9.69 20.27 8.41
CA SER A 302 10.47 21.39 7.91
C SER A 302 10.25 21.65 6.41
N ASP A 303 10.62 22.83 5.96
CA ASP A 303 10.56 23.35 4.60
C ASP A 303 9.11 23.61 4.14
N ASP A 304 8.49 22.65 3.47
CA ASP A 304 7.18 22.76 2.82
C ASP A 304 6.01 22.22 3.67
N GLY A 305 6.29 21.54 4.77
CA GLY A 305 5.26 20.91 5.61
C GLY A 305 4.65 19.65 5.01
N LEU A 306 5.17 19.14 3.88
CA LEU A 306 4.55 18.05 3.13
C LEU A 306 5.02 16.67 3.59
N VAL A 307 4.06 15.77 3.82
CA VAL A 307 4.28 14.40 4.30
C VAL A 307 3.68 13.43 3.29
N PRO A 308 4.49 12.74 2.48
CA PRO A 308 4.02 11.70 1.60
C PRO A 308 3.82 10.38 2.36
N PHE A 309 2.80 9.63 1.97
CA PHE A 309 2.59 8.25 2.43
C PHE A 309 2.51 7.27 1.27
N HIS A 310 1.79 7.60 0.20
CA HIS A 310 1.59 6.75 -0.98
C HIS A 310 1.15 5.32 -0.62
N LYS A 311 0.29 5.17 0.40
CA LYS A 311 -0.08 3.87 0.99
C LYS A 311 -0.59 2.88 -0.06
N LEU A 312 -1.57 3.27 -0.88
CA LEU A 312 -2.14 2.38 -1.90
C LEU A 312 -1.14 2.04 -3.00
N SER A 313 -0.31 3.01 -3.41
CA SER A 313 0.75 2.78 -4.38
C SER A 313 1.82 1.82 -3.85
N GLN A 314 2.16 1.88 -2.56
CA GLN A 314 3.06 0.91 -1.94
C GLN A 314 2.43 -0.48 -1.85
N TRP A 315 1.16 -0.59 -1.43
CA TRP A 315 0.47 -1.87 -1.39
C TRP A 315 0.32 -2.49 -2.79
N LEU A 316 0.01 -1.66 -3.79
CA LEU A 316 0.04 -2.09 -5.18
C LEU A 316 1.44 -2.58 -5.57
N SER A 317 2.50 -1.82 -5.25
CA SER A 317 3.87 -2.23 -5.54
C SER A 317 4.20 -3.60 -4.94
N TYR A 318 3.86 -3.85 -3.69
CA TYR A 318 4.01 -5.18 -3.07
C TYR A 318 3.27 -6.27 -3.86
N SER A 319 2.10 -5.95 -4.42
CA SER A 319 1.33 -6.90 -5.22
C SER A 319 1.95 -7.17 -6.60
N LEU A 320 2.77 -6.26 -7.12
CA LEU A 320 3.47 -6.44 -8.39
C LEU A 320 4.79 -7.21 -8.26
N LEU A 321 5.34 -7.36 -7.04
CA LEU A 321 6.61 -8.03 -6.82
C LEU A 321 6.52 -9.55 -7.12
N GLU A 322 5.45 -10.21 -6.69
CA GLU A 322 5.32 -11.67 -6.83
C GLU A 322 5.32 -12.10 -8.31
N PRO A 323 4.53 -11.49 -9.23
CA PRO A 323 4.62 -11.82 -10.65
C PRO A 323 5.97 -11.53 -11.31
N LEU A 324 6.75 -10.54 -10.79
CA LEU A 324 8.13 -10.30 -11.25
C LEU A 324 9.07 -11.41 -10.78
N GLN A 325 8.91 -11.90 -9.55
CA GLN A 325 9.67 -13.04 -9.04
C GLN A 325 9.37 -14.34 -9.83
N GLU A 326 8.12 -14.55 -10.25
CA GLU A 326 7.75 -15.66 -11.12
C GLU A 326 8.41 -15.58 -12.51
N LEU A 327 8.78 -14.38 -12.98
CA LEU A 327 9.61 -14.19 -14.18
C LEU A 327 11.10 -14.49 -13.95
N GLY A 328 11.53 -14.84 -12.73
CA GLY A 328 12.92 -15.06 -12.37
C GLY A 328 13.67 -13.77 -12.01
N ILE A 329 12.97 -12.64 -11.79
CA ILE A 329 13.57 -11.39 -11.35
C ILE A 329 13.77 -11.44 -9.84
N GLU A 330 15.00 -11.26 -9.39
CA GLU A 330 15.33 -11.10 -7.99
C GLU A 330 14.94 -9.67 -7.52
N ILE A 331 14.01 -9.58 -6.58
CA ILE A 331 13.65 -8.29 -5.98
C ILE A 331 14.60 -7.99 -4.83
N ILE A 332 15.35 -6.90 -4.96
CA ILE A 332 16.32 -6.46 -3.97
C ILE A 332 15.82 -5.23 -3.19
N ASN A 333 16.38 -5.00 -2.02
CA ASN A 333 16.10 -3.85 -1.15
C ASN A 333 14.60 -3.72 -0.83
N LEU A 334 13.94 -4.81 -0.44
CA LEU A 334 12.50 -4.82 -0.11
C LEU A 334 12.15 -3.80 0.99
N ASP A 335 13.00 -3.64 2.00
CA ASP A 335 12.81 -2.70 3.10
C ASP A 335 13.07 -1.22 2.71
N ALA A 336 13.38 -0.92 1.44
CA ALA A 336 13.29 0.45 0.92
C ALA A 336 11.84 0.93 0.87
N LEU A 337 10.87 0.04 0.65
CA LEU A 337 9.44 0.34 0.82
C LEU A 337 9.12 0.43 2.32
N THR A 338 8.06 1.15 2.67
CA THR A 338 7.68 1.39 4.07
C THR A 338 6.54 0.49 4.52
N GLY A 339 6.32 0.43 5.82
CA GLY A 339 5.09 -0.08 6.39
C GLY A 339 3.87 0.72 5.90
N LEU A 340 2.69 0.09 5.91
CA LEU A 340 1.46 0.69 5.43
C LEU A 340 0.75 1.42 6.57
N PRO A 341 0.67 2.77 6.54
CA PRO A 341 0.03 3.57 7.58
C PRO A 341 -1.50 3.56 7.41
N GLU A 342 -2.11 2.43 7.73
CA GLU A 342 -3.56 2.22 7.74
C GLU A 342 -4.06 1.90 9.16
N TYR A 343 -5.37 1.90 9.34
CA TYR A 343 -6.00 1.85 10.67
C TYR A 343 -5.73 0.55 11.47
N ARG A 344 -5.39 -0.57 10.83
CA ARG A 344 -5.05 -1.83 11.54
C ARG A 344 -3.66 -1.74 12.16
N ASN A 345 -2.68 -1.33 11.36
CA ASN A 345 -1.31 -1.15 11.83
C ASN A 345 -1.20 -0.01 12.85
N GLY A 346 -1.84 1.13 12.58
CA GLY A 346 -1.87 2.25 13.52
C GLY A 346 -2.67 1.93 14.79
N GLY A 347 -3.75 1.14 14.63
CA GLY A 347 -4.56 0.66 15.75
C GLY A 347 -3.78 -0.26 16.67
N LEU A 348 -2.96 -1.17 16.13
CA LEU A 348 -2.07 -2.03 16.91
C LEU A 348 -1.20 -1.21 17.88
N CYS A 349 -0.62 -0.12 17.39
CA CYS A 349 0.25 0.74 18.20
C CYS A 349 -0.51 1.42 19.35
N LEU A 350 -1.75 1.83 19.13
CA LEU A 350 -2.60 2.43 20.17
C LEU A 350 -3.12 1.36 21.15
N ASP A 351 -3.63 0.26 20.65
CA ASP A 351 -4.27 -0.79 21.44
C ASP A 351 -3.29 -1.52 22.37
N LEU A 352 -2.01 -1.59 22.00
CA LEU A 352 -0.94 -2.15 22.84
C LEU A 352 -0.12 -1.08 23.59
N GLY A 353 -0.54 0.19 23.58
CA GLY A 353 0.02 1.26 24.39
C GLY A 353 1.36 1.82 23.90
N LEU A 354 1.82 1.43 22.71
CA LEU A 354 3.02 2.02 22.07
C LEU A 354 2.80 3.48 21.68
N LEU A 355 1.54 3.83 21.31
CA LEU A 355 1.02 5.17 21.17
C LEU A 355 -0.09 5.42 22.18
N LYS A 356 -0.17 6.65 22.70
CA LYS A 356 -1.22 7.11 23.59
C LYS A 356 -1.78 8.42 23.05
N ALA A 357 -3.09 8.47 22.81
CA ALA A 357 -3.77 9.71 22.47
C ALA A 357 -3.75 10.68 23.68
N LYS A 358 -3.34 11.93 23.48
CA LYS A 358 -3.27 12.94 24.56
C LYS A 358 -4.63 13.56 24.90
N HIS A 359 -5.58 13.45 23.96
CA HIS A 359 -6.93 14.01 24.13
C HIS A 359 -7.99 12.94 23.84
N PRO A 360 -9.02 12.80 24.69
CA PRO A 360 -10.08 11.80 24.52
C PRO A 360 -10.82 11.92 23.19
N ASP A 361 -10.97 13.13 22.66
CA ASP A 361 -11.72 13.41 21.42
C ASP A 361 -11.08 12.73 20.20
N ILE A 362 -9.79 12.45 20.23
CA ILE A 362 -9.10 11.71 19.16
C ILE A 362 -9.73 10.34 18.90
N CYS A 363 -10.12 9.64 19.96
CA CYS A 363 -10.70 8.31 19.88
C CYS A 363 -12.24 8.30 19.92
N SER A 364 -12.87 9.37 20.42
CA SER A 364 -14.32 9.42 20.64
C SER A 364 -15.09 10.07 19.50
N GLN A 365 -14.42 10.83 18.63
CA GLN A 365 -15.05 11.52 17.51
C GLN A 365 -14.44 11.08 16.17
N PRO A 366 -15.24 11.04 15.08
CA PRO A 366 -14.70 10.80 13.75
C PRO A 366 -13.69 11.88 13.35
N GLN A 367 -12.58 11.46 12.74
CA GLN A 367 -11.48 12.31 12.31
C GLN A 367 -11.44 12.43 10.79
N SER A 368 -11.27 13.66 10.28
CA SER A 368 -11.00 13.85 8.84
C SER A 368 -9.65 13.27 8.47
N VAL A 369 -9.55 12.65 7.29
CA VAL A 369 -8.28 12.11 6.75
C VAL A 369 -7.20 13.17 6.61
N ALA A 370 -7.58 14.44 6.42
CA ALA A 370 -6.67 15.59 6.27
C ALA A 370 -6.29 16.25 7.61
N SER A 371 -6.87 15.82 8.73
CA SER A 371 -6.58 16.42 10.03
C SER A 371 -5.13 16.15 10.45
N GLU A 372 -4.54 17.12 11.19
CA GLU A 372 -3.20 16.99 11.76
C GLU A 372 -3.07 15.70 12.59
N VAL A 373 -4.12 15.34 13.34
CA VAL A 373 -4.21 14.09 14.11
C VAL A 373 -3.98 12.86 13.24
N ILE A 374 -4.66 12.76 12.11
CA ILE A 374 -4.56 11.58 11.24
C ILE A 374 -3.22 11.57 10.49
N VAL A 375 -2.73 12.71 10.04
CA VAL A 375 -1.41 12.81 9.40
C VAL A 375 -0.31 12.41 10.39
N GLU A 376 -0.37 12.89 11.64
CA GLU A 376 0.57 12.51 12.69
C GLU A 376 0.47 11.02 13.02
N TRP A 377 -0.74 10.48 13.23
CA TRP A 377 -0.93 9.05 13.50
C TRP A 377 -0.36 8.16 12.40
N ARG A 378 -0.59 8.52 11.13
CA ARG A 378 -0.03 7.81 9.98
C ARG A 378 1.50 7.87 9.96
N ALA A 379 2.08 9.04 10.18
CA ALA A 379 3.53 9.22 10.19
C ALA A 379 4.20 8.41 11.31
N LEU A 380 3.63 8.46 12.52
CA LEU A 380 4.09 7.65 13.66
C LEU A 380 3.96 6.15 13.34
N THR A 381 2.87 5.73 12.68
CA THR A 381 2.67 4.32 12.29
C THR A 381 3.78 3.84 11.36
N VAL A 382 4.19 4.62 10.35
CA VAL A 382 5.29 4.25 9.43
C VAL A 382 6.55 3.91 10.21
N ILE A 383 6.98 4.80 11.09
CA ILE A 383 8.25 4.64 11.83
C ILE A 383 8.14 3.53 12.88
N LEU A 384 7.01 3.44 13.58
CA LEU A 384 6.80 2.39 14.57
C LEU A 384 6.74 0.99 13.95
N LEU A 385 6.24 0.84 12.74
CA LEU A 385 6.31 -0.44 12.01
C LEU A 385 7.75 -0.84 11.70
N ASP A 386 8.62 0.10 11.32
CA ASP A 386 10.05 -0.16 11.13
C ASP A 386 10.69 -0.61 12.47
N GLN A 387 10.36 0.05 13.60
CA GLN A 387 10.86 -0.29 14.94
C GLN A 387 10.36 -1.67 15.43
N ILE A 388 9.08 -1.95 15.20
CA ILE A 388 8.49 -3.28 15.50
C ILE A 388 9.20 -4.35 14.69
N ALA A 389 9.39 -4.13 13.37
CA ALA A 389 10.05 -5.09 12.50
C ALA A 389 11.49 -5.38 12.92
N ALA A 390 12.27 -4.34 13.24
CA ALA A 390 13.62 -4.49 13.75
C ALA A 390 13.65 -5.30 15.07
N THR A 391 12.70 -5.03 15.98
CA THR A 391 12.60 -5.75 17.27
C THR A 391 12.18 -7.20 17.07
N VAL A 392 11.22 -7.47 16.18
CA VAL A 392 10.79 -8.83 15.81
C VAL A 392 11.96 -9.63 15.26
N ARG A 393 12.68 -9.08 14.27
CA ARG A 393 13.87 -9.72 13.69
C ARG A 393 14.94 -10.02 14.74
N LYS A 394 15.25 -9.05 15.60
CA LYS A 394 16.20 -9.23 16.69
C LYS A 394 15.81 -10.37 17.63
N LYS A 395 14.54 -10.47 18.01
CA LYS A 395 14.02 -11.54 18.89
C LYS A 395 14.04 -12.92 18.22
N LEU A 396 13.83 -12.97 16.91
CA LEU A 396 13.84 -14.21 16.12
C LEU A 396 15.24 -14.61 15.63
N GLY A 397 16.25 -13.72 15.71
CA GLY A 397 17.60 -13.93 15.18
C GLY A 397 17.63 -13.96 13.65
N MET A 398 16.72 -13.24 12.98
CA MET A 398 16.56 -13.23 11.51
C MET A 398 17.07 -11.91 10.92
N SER A 399 17.57 -11.96 9.69
CA SER A 399 17.98 -10.79 8.92
C SER A 399 16.82 -10.09 8.22
N ASN A 400 17.07 -8.93 7.60
CA ASN A 400 16.08 -8.21 6.78
C ASN A 400 15.69 -9.00 5.52
N GLU A 401 16.62 -9.75 4.96
CA GLU A 401 16.42 -10.55 3.75
C GLU A 401 15.56 -11.78 4.05
N GLU A 402 15.76 -12.42 5.22
CA GLU A 402 14.96 -13.58 5.64
C GLU A 402 13.54 -13.19 6.03
N LEU A 403 13.40 -12.07 6.75
CA LEU A 403 12.12 -11.58 7.25
C LEU A 403 11.95 -10.08 6.93
N PRO A 404 11.76 -9.70 5.65
CA PRO A 404 11.53 -8.32 5.26
C PRO A 404 10.22 -7.79 5.85
N LEU A 405 10.12 -6.45 5.96
CA LEU A 405 8.95 -5.77 6.53
C LEU A 405 7.63 -6.24 5.91
N VAL A 406 7.59 -6.46 4.61
CA VAL A 406 6.38 -6.90 3.89
C VAL A 406 5.84 -8.25 4.38
N LYS A 407 6.70 -9.16 4.86
CA LYS A 407 6.31 -10.43 5.49
C LYS A 407 5.80 -10.19 6.92
N ILE A 408 6.44 -9.30 7.68
CA ILE A 408 5.99 -8.93 9.03
C ILE A 408 4.63 -8.24 8.99
N LEU A 409 4.36 -7.44 7.97
CA LEU A 409 3.03 -6.87 7.74
C LEU A 409 1.98 -7.99 7.57
N GLN A 410 2.25 -8.98 6.72
CA GLN A 410 1.29 -10.05 6.40
C GLN A 410 1.01 -10.97 7.59
N GLY A 411 2.04 -11.59 8.12
CA GLY A 411 1.89 -12.59 9.18
C GLY A 411 1.72 -11.99 10.57
N GLY A 412 2.14 -10.73 10.74
CA GLY A 412 2.26 -10.08 12.03
C GLY A 412 1.36 -8.87 12.18
N THR A 413 1.84 -7.68 11.90
CA THR A 413 1.26 -6.43 12.40
C THR A 413 -0.18 -6.18 11.94
N TRP A 414 -0.50 -6.43 10.68
CA TRP A 414 -1.86 -6.25 10.17
C TRP A 414 -2.87 -7.20 10.83
N THR A 415 -2.50 -8.48 10.92
CA THR A 415 -3.34 -9.51 11.58
C THR A 415 -3.43 -9.27 13.08
N ALA A 416 -2.31 -8.91 13.72
CA ALA A 416 -2.27 -8.54 15.14
C ALA A 416 -3.19 -7.35 15.43
N GLY A 417 -3.18 -6.33 14.57
CA GLY A 417 -4.10 -5.19 14.66
C GLY A 417 -5.57 -5.58 14.55
N ARG A 418 -5.92 -6.51 13.64
CA ARG A 418 -7.29 -7.07 13.56
C ARG A 418 -7.65 -7.82 14.83
N LYS A 419 -6.74 -8.66 15.34
CA LYS A 419 -6.96 -9.54 16.49
C LYS A 419 -7.17 -8.74 17.77
N ILE A 420 -6.28 -7.78 18.06
CA ILE A 420 -6.41 -6.95 19.27
C ILE A 420 -7.64 -6.04 19.20
N ALA A 421 -7.98 -5.47 18.04
CA ALA A 421 -9.19 -4.67 17.87
C ALA A 421 -10.45 -5.49 18.16
N ALA A 422 -10.51 -6.76 17.70
CA ALA A 422 -11.64 -7.66 17.97
C ALA A 422 -11.74 -8.07 19.44
N GLN A 423 -10.62 -8.13 20.16
CA GLN A 423 -10.61 -8.42 21.61
C GLN A 423 -11.10 -7.21 22.43
N LEU A 424 -10.77 -6.00 22.00
CA LEU A 424 -11.06 -4.78 22.79
C LEU A 424 -12.39 -4.12 22.43
N ARG A 425 -12.90 -4.32 21.20
CA ARG A 425 -14.11 -3.61 20.71
C ARG A 425 -15.02 -4.53 19.90
N THR A 426 -16.32 -4.42 20.15
CA THR A 426 -17.36 -5.14 19.39
C THR A 426 -17.23 -4.81 17.89
N GLY A 427 -17.27 -5.85 17.06
CA GLY A 427 -17.09 -5.72 15.62
C GLY A 427 -15.66 -5.45 15.17
N GLY A 428 -14.67 -5.41 16.09
CA GLY A 428 -13.26 -5.18 15.75
C GLY A 428 -13.02 -3.84 15.07
N ILE A 429 -13.76 -2.80 15.46
CA ILE A 429 -13.58 -1.44 14.91
C ILE A 429 -12.23 -0.85 15.34
N PRO A 430 -11.62 0.05 14.54
CA PRO A 430 -10.36 0.69 14.91
C PRO A 430 -10.52 1.62 16.11
N PRO A 431 -9.44 1.93 16.86
CA PRO A 431 -9.49 2.83 18.01
C PRO A 431 -9.78 4.29 17.63
N ILE A 432 -9.41 4.72 16.43
CA ILE A 432 -9.76 6.02 15.87
C ILE A 432 -10.70 5.80 14.70
N GLN A 433 -11.83 6.50 14.70
CA GLN A 433 -12.78 6.49 13.60
C GLN A 433 -12.37 7.55 12.57
N ILE A 434 -12.38 7.18 11.29
CA ILE A 434 -11.95 8.05 10.20
C ILE A 434 -13.15 8.29 9.28
N GLU A 435 -13.38 9.56 8.95
CA GLU A 435 -14.30 9.93 7.88
C GLU A 435 -13.62 9.59 6.54
N SER A 436 -13.88 8.37 6.04
CA SER A 436 -13.28 7.91 4.80
C SER A 436 -13.91 8.63 3.60
N ASP A 437 -13.05 9.16 2.74
CA ASP A 437 -13.45 9.68 1.43
C ASP A 437 -13.33 8.64 0.30
N GLY A 438 -13.03 7.39 0.67
CA GLY A 438 -12.90 6.26 -0.25
C GLY A 438 -11.60 6.25 -1.06
N THR A 439 -10.60 7.08 -0.73
CA THR A 439 -9.39 7.25 -1.54
C THR A 439 -8.09 6.81 -0.88
N VAL A 440 -7.95 6.90 0.45
CA VAL A 440 -6.68 6.61 1.16
C VAL A 440 -6.78 5.65 2.34
N PHE A 441 -7.98 5.37 2.83
CA PHE A 441 -8.22 4.45 3.94
C PHE A 441 -9.22 3.36 3.58
#